data_81ab4cc3a101974d64f20cbdaa5e9d43
#
_entry.id   81ab4cc3a101974d64f20cbdaa5e9d43
#
_cell.length_a   1.000
_cell.length_b   1.000
_cell.length_c   1.000
_cell.angle_alpha   90.00
_cell.angle_beta   90.00
_cell.angle_gamma   90.00
#
_symmetry.space_group_name_H-M   'P 1'
#
loop_
_entity.id
_entity.type
_entity.pdbx_description
1 polymer ?
#
loop_
_entity_poly.entity_id
_entity_poly.type
_entity_poly.pdbx_seq_one_letter_code
_entity_poly.pdbx_strand_id
1 'polypeptide(L)'
;TAGSAANVRLLSQNYLDAAIVQSDIAHDAFNGENNFEKSGTLEGYSAVVGMFTEACHIVVRKDSDINSVDDLLGKTVSIGEEESGSELNAKQILSAYGLNSKMVKEKNLNYADAAKQLQNGEIDAAFFTLGLNATVVEELSKQCDIKLIGIDDAAVKKLKNTYSYVDCKIPKNTYNGQSDEVGTVAVKAVLIVNDRLSDEQVKKLTQLVFDNAQELQLTVSADVDITLEKAVEGVKIPFHKGAAEYYSERGITVKTAG
;
A
#
# COMPACT_ATOMS: atom_id res chain seq x y z
N THR A 1 0.76 10.78 -10.21
CA THR A 1 2.07 10.59 -9.58
C THR A 1 2.51 9.13 -9.64
N ALA A 2 3.76 8.87 -9.33
CA ALA A 2 4.28 7.50 -9.26
C ALA A 2 3.73 6.70 -8.05
N GLY A 3 3.31 7.37 -6.97
CA GLY A 3 2.74 6.71 -5.79
C GLY A 3 2.95 7.44 -4.48
N SER A 4 2.91 6.68 -3.37
CA SER A 4 2.82 7.23 -2.01
C SER A 4 3.99 8.12 -1.61
N ALA A 5 5.24 7.75 -1.92
CA ALA A 5 6.41 8.56 -1.56
C ALA A 5 6.45 9.89 -2.33
N ALA A 6 6.10 9.85 -3.63
CA ALA A 6 5.96 11.07 -4.42
C ALA A 6 4.83 11.96 -3.90
N ASN A 7 3.68 11.38 -3.54
CA ASN A 7 2.52 12.10 -3.01
C ASN A 7 2.85 12.85 -1.71
N VAL A 8 3.48 12.19 -0.75
CA VAL A 8 3.87 12.80 0.53
C VAL A 8 4.82 13.98 0.31
N ARG A 9 5.81 13.81 -0.58
CA ARG A 9 6.75 14.88 -0.91
C ARG A 9 6.05 16.09 -1.55
N LEU A 10 5.15 15.84 -2.50
CA LEU A 10 4.40 16.91 -3.17
C LEU A 10 3.44 17.63 -2.21
N LEU A 11 2.82 16.92 -1.27
CA LEU A 11 2.01 17.52 -0.19
C LEU A 11 2.86 18.41 0.71
N SER A 12 4.01 17.90 1.19
CA SER A 12 4.93 18.68 2.04
C SER A 12 5.46 19.94 1.34
N GLN A 13 5.61 19.89 0.02
CA GLN A 13 6.02 21.03 -0.80
C GLN A 13 4.86 21.95 -1.25
N ASN A 14 3.64 21.69 -0.80
CA ASN A 14 2.42 22.43 -1.15
C ASN A 14 2.00 22.38 -2.64
N TYR A 15 2.43 21.34 -3.37
CA TYR A 15 2.00 21.11 -4.75
C TYR A 15 0.68 20.34 -4.85
N LEU A 16 0.26 19.66 -3.78
CA LEU A 16 -1.02 18.96 -3.68
C LEU A 16 -1.81 19.44 -2.48
N ASP A 17 -3.14 19.41 -2.59
CA ASP A 17 -4.06 19.67 -1.48
C ASP A 17 -4.45 18.40 -0.73
N ALA A 18 -4.56 17.28 -1.44
CA ALA A 18 -4.90 15.97 -0.89
C ALA A 18 -4.27 14.85 -1.70
N ALA A 19 -4.04 13.71 -1.06
CA ALA A 19 -3.58 12.48 -1.72
C ALA A 19 -3.98 11.24 -0.92
N ILE A 20 -4.08 10.10 -1.61
CA ILE A 20 -4.11 8.79 -0.98
C ILE A 20 -2.66 8.27 -0.93
N VAL A 21 -2.25 7.79 0.25
CA VAL A 21 -0.91 7.28 0.51
C VAL A 21 -0.98 6.04 1.40
N GLN A 22 0.05 5.23 1.38
CA GLN A 22 0.21 4.13 2.33
C GLN A 22 0.57 4.66 3.72
N SER A 23 -0.01 4.07 4.76
CA SER A 23 0.16 4.50 6.15
C SER A 23 1.59 4.37 6.67
N ASP A 24 2.32 3.36 6.23
CA ASP A 24 3.74 3.15 6.52
C ASP A 24 4.60 4.28 5.92
N ILE A 25 4.37 4.61 4.65
CA ILE A 25 5.08 5.68 3.96
C ILE A 25 4.78 7.06 4.59
N ALA A 26 3.50 7.33 4.90
CA ALA A 26 3.13 8.56 5.58
C ALA A 26 3.80 8.70 6.95
N HIS A 27 3.89 7.58 7.71
CA HIS A 27 4.55 7.53 9.00
C HIS A 27 6.06 7.75 8.89
N ASP A 28 6.73 7.01 7.99
CA ASP A 28 8.17 7.09 7.80
C ASP A 28 8.59 8.50 7.37
N ALA A 29 7.85 9.10 6.45
CA ALA A 29 8.10 10.45 5.97
C ALA A 29 7.87 11.51 7.07
N PHE A 30 6.80 11.35 7.87
CA PHE A 30 6.48 12.26 8.97
C PHE A 30 7.55 12.25 10.06
N ASN A 31 8.18 11.10 10.32
CA ASN A 31 9.22 10.96 11.33
C ASN A 31 10.65 11.08 10.78
N GLY A 32 10.85 11.11 9.45
CA GLY A 32 12.17 11.10 8.82
C GLY A 32 12.90 9.76 9.02
N GLU A 33 12.14 8.65 8.97
CA GLU A 33 12.64 7.30 9.22
C GLU A 33 12.83 6.51 7.91
N ASN A 34 13.55 5.39 7.99
CA ASN A 34 13.75 4.44 6.89
C ASN A 34 14.21 5.13 5.58
N ASN A 35 13.38 5.12 4.55
CA ASN A 35 13.71 5.69 3.25
C ASN A 35 13.80 7.24 3.27
N PHE A 36 13.32 7.88 4.33
CA PHE A 36 13.33 9.34 4.50
C PHE A 36 14.44 9.83 5.43
N GLU A 37 15.29 8.95 6.00
CA GLU A 37 16.42 9.35 6.87
C GLU A 37 17.30 10.43 6.26
N LYS A 38 17.57 10.36 4.95
CA LYS A 38 18.40 11.35 4.25
C LYS A 38 17.68 12.65 3.94
N SER A 39 16.36 12.59 3.79
CA SER A 39 15.50 13.75 3.47
C SER A 39 15.05 14.49 4.74
N GLY A 40 15.14 13.83 5.90
CA GLY A 40 14.58 14.31 7.15
C GLY A 40 13.05 14.22 7.19
N THR A 41 12.45 14.82 8.21
CA THR A 41 11.01 14.88 8.39
C THR A 41 10.33 15.66 7.27
N LEU A 42 9.24 15.13 6.75
CA LEU A 42 8.36 15.85 5.85
C LEU A 42 7.12 16.26 6.64
N GLU A 43 6.85 17.56 6.70
CA GLU A 43 5.77 18.15 7.48
C GLU A 43 4.73 18.82 6.56
N GLY A 44 3.65 19.36 7.15
CA GLY A 44 2.65 20.13 6.43
C GLY A 44 1.51 19.30 5.87
N TYR A 45 1.30 18.08 6.38
CA TYR A 45 0.17 17.24 6.04
C TYR A 45 -0.35 16.44 7.24
N SER A 46 -1.63 16.11 7.21
CA SER A 46 -2.33 15.39 8.27
C SER A 46 -3.30 14.35 7.70
N ALA A 47 -3.62 13.34 8.50
CA ALA A 47 -4.57 12.31 8.13
C ALA A 47 -6.03 12.80 8.16
N VAL A 48 -6.85 12.22 7.28
CA VAL A 48 -8.30 12.45 7.24
C VAL A 48 -9.06 11.16 7.49
N VAL A 49 -8.81 10.12 6.66
CA VAL A 49 -9.55 8.85 6.68
C VAL A 49 -8.62 7.71 6.29
N GLY A 50 -8.55 6.67 7.12
CA GLY A 50 -8.05 5.37 6.68
C GLY A 50 -9.09 4.69 5.79
N MET A 51 -8.72 4.35 4.56
CA MET A 51 -9.68 3.91 3.55
C MET A 51 -9.77 2.38 3.45
N PHE A 52 -8.79 1.75 2.84
CA PHE A 52 -8.81 0.30 2.59
C PHE A 52 -7.43 -0.31 2.86
N THR A 53 -7.41 -1.63 2.92
CA THR A 53 -6.17 -2.39 3.12
C THR A 53 -5.61 -2.79 1.76
N GLU A 54 -4.30 -2.60 1.57
CA GLU A 54 -3.55 -3.00 0.39
C GLU A 54 -2.64 -4.17 0.75
N ALA A 55 -2.95 -5.34 0.20
CA ALA A 55 -2.15 -6.54 0.39
C ALA A 55 -0.92 -6.53 -0.55
N CYS A 56 0.22 -6.98 -0.04
CA CYS A 56 1.41 -7.18 -0.86
C CYS A 56 1.27 -8.50 -1.63
N HIS A 57 1.03 -8.42 -2.93
CA HIS A 57 0.99 -9.58 -3.82
C HIS A 57 2.36 -9.80 -4.43
N ILE A 58 2.84 -11.04 -4.41
CA ILE A 58 4.02 -11.48 -5.16
C ILE A 58 3.51 -12.48 -6.19
N VAL A 59 3.48 -12.05 -7.45
CA VAL A 59 2.87 -12.81 -8.54
C VAL A 59 3.95 -13.37 -9.45
N VAL A 60 3.85 -14.66 -9.75
CA VAL A 60 4.71 -15.36 -10.72
C VAL A 60 3.85 -16.17 -11.68
N ARG A 61 4.40 -16.55 -12.83
CA ARG A 61 3.72 -17.52 -13.70
C ARG A 61 3.67 -18.89 -13.01
N LYS A 62 2.59 -19.62 -13.22
CA LYS A 62 2.34 -20.92 -12.59
C LYS A 62 3.38 -21.97 -12.95
N ASP A 63 3.92 -21.90 -14.17
CA ASP A 63 4.94 -22.80 -14.70
C ASP A 63 6.37 -22.47 -14.24
N SER A 64 6.56 -21.39 -13.47
CA SER A 64 7.87 -21.01 -12.92
C SER A 64 8.33 -21.95 -11.80
N ASP A 65 9.64 -22.03 -11.60
CA ASP A 65 10.29 -22.74 -10.50
C ASP A 65 10.27 -21.97 -9.15
N ILE A 66 9.74 -20.75 -9.13
CA ILE A 66 9.67 -19.90 -7.94
C ILE A 66 8.50 -20.35 -7.04
N ASN A 67 8.77 -20.76 -5.81
CA ASN A 67 7.78 -21.22 -4.84
C ASN A 67 7.88 -20.49 -3.49
N SER A 68 8.93 -19.70 -3.30
CA SER A 68 9.18 -18.89 -2.11
C SER A 68 9.83 -17.57 -2.49
N VAL A 69 9.91 -16.62 -1.55
CA VAL A 69 10.62 -15.36 -1.77
C VAL A 69 12.13 -15.59 -1.95
N ASP A 70 12.70 -16.61 -1.31
CA ASP A 70 14.12 -16.96 -1.46
C ASP A 70 14.48 -17.36 -2.91
N ASP A 71 13.54 -17.93 -3.66
CA ASP A 71 13.72 -18.31 -5.07
C ASP A 71 13.83 -17.11 -6.02
N LEU A 72 13.61 -15.89 -5.52
CA LEU A 72 13.82 -14.66 -6.28
C LEU A 72 15.30 -14.30 -6.45
N LEU A 73 16.22 -15.02 -5.77
CA LEU A 73 17.66 -14.84 -5.95
C LEU A 73 18.06 -15.00 -7.43
N GLY A 74 18.66 -13.98 -8.01
CA GLY A 74 19.11 -13.95 -9.41
C GLY A 74 18.00 -13.72 -10.45
N LYS A 75 16.73 -13.68 -10.02
CA LYS A 75 15.56 -13.47 -10.90
C LYS A 75 15.39 -11.98 -11.26
N THR A 76 14.64 -11.75 -12.34
CA THR A 76 14.23 -10.40 -12.77
C THR A 76 12.85 -10.11 -12.22
N VAL A 77 12.75 -9.08 -11.36
CA VAL A 77 11.55 -8.81 -10.56
C VAL A 77 11.09 -7.37 -10.74
N SER A 78 9.82 -7.18 -11.09
CA SER A 78 9.20 -5.86 -11.01
C SER A 78 8.89 -5.55 -9.56
N ILE A 79 9.44 -4.44 -9.06
CA ILE A 79 9.26 -3.98 -7.67
C ILE A 79 8.28 -2.80 -7.55
N GLY A 80 7.63 -2.39 -8.64
CA GLY A 80 6.78 -1.19 -8.70
C GLY A 80 7.49 0.01 -9.30
N GLU A 81 6.75 1.09 -9.55
CA GLU A 81 7.33 2.33 -10.05
C GLU A 81 8.29 2.96 -9.04
N GLU A 82 9.28 3.68 -9.54
CA GLU A 82 10.17 4.47 -8.70
C GLU A 82 9.36 5.47 -7.85
N GLU A 83 9.70 5.58 -6.56
CA GLU A 83 8.98 6.41 -5.58
C GLU A 83 7.52 5.95 -5.29
N SER A 84 7.15 4.73 -5.68
CA SER A 84 5.88 4.13 -5.27
C SER A 84 5.98 3.46 -3.89
N GLY A 85 4.81 3.28 -3.25
CA GLY A 85 4.73 2.46 -2.03
C GLY A 85 5.06 0.99 -2.32
N SER A 86 4.68 0.48 -3.48
CA SER A 86 5.02 -0.90 -3.91
C SER A 86 6.51 -1.14 -4.02
N GLU A 87 7.27 -0.17 -4.53
CA GLU A 87 8.73 -0.26 -4.58
C GLU A 87 9.33 -0.41 -3.18
N LEU A 88 8.86 0.42 -2.24
CA LEU A 88 9.34 0.37 -0.86
C LEU A 88 8.95 -0.93 -0.18
N ASN A 89 7.71 -1.37 -0.34
CA ASN A 89 7.24 -2.63 0.22
C ASN A 89 8.00 -3.84 -0.36
N ALA A 90 8.23 -3.88 -1.66
CA ALA A 90 9.02 -4.94 -2.31
C ALA A 90 10.44 -5.00 -1.74
N LYS A 91 11.14 -3.86 -1.62
CA LYS A 91 12.49 -3.79 -1.05
C LYS A 91 12.52 -4.22 0.41
N GLN A 92 11.54 -3.85 1.22
CA GLN A 92 11.42 -4.25 2.62
C GLN A 92 11.18 -5.76 2.74
N ILE A 93 10.27 -6.33 1.92
CA ILE A 93 10.01 -7.77 1.89
C ILE A 93 11.28 -8.52 1.46
N LEU A 94 11.93 -8.14 0.36
CA LEU A 94 13.19 -8.76 -0.08
C LEU A 94 14.25 -8.70 1.02
N SER A 95 14.39 -7.55 1.70
CA SER A 95 15.33 -7.37 2.82
C SER A 95 15.01 -8.27 4.02
N ALA A 96 13.75 -8.59 4.27
CA ALA A 96 13.35 -9.52 5.33
C ALA A 96 13.93 -10.93 5.09
N TYR A 97 14.10 -11.33 3.83
CA TYR A 97 14.74 -12.57 3.39
C TYR A 97 16.25 -12.43 3.13
N GLY A 98 16.85 -11.28 3.43
CA GLY A 98 18.28 -11.03 3.19
C GLY A 98 18.63 -10.77 1.72
N LEU A 99 17.63 -10.58 0.87
CA LEU A 99 17.82 -10.24 -0.55
C LEU A 99 17.95 -8.72 -0.71
N ASN A 100 18.67 -8.30 -1.74
CA ASN A 100 18.86 -6.88 -2.06
C ASN A 100 19.07 -6.69 -3.58
N SER A 101 19.18 -5.43 -4.03
CA SER A 101 19.34 -5.05 -5.44
C SER A 101 20.58 -5.60 -6.16
N LYS A 102 21.56 -6.17 -5.43
CA LYS A 102 22.70 -6.87 -6.04
C LYS A 102 22.39 -8.34 -6.29
N MET A 103 21.40 -8.88 -5.59
CA MET A 103 21.01 -10.30 -5.61
C MET A 103 19.77 -10.54 -6.49
N VAL A 104 18.91 -9.53 -6.65
CA VAL A 104 17.71 -9.55 -7.48
C VAL A 104 17.86 -8.49 -8.58
N LYS A 105 17.48 -8.82 -9.81
CA LYS A 105 17.48 -7.86 -10.93
C LYS A 105 16.19 -7.06 -10.87
N GLU A 106 16.21 -5.97 -10.11
CA GLU A 106 15.06 -5.10 -9.91
C GLU A 106 14.71 -4.32 -11.18
N LYS A 107 13.42 -4.24 -11.51
CA LYS A 107 12.83 -3.37 -12.54
C LYS A 107 11.76 -2.48 -11.92
N ASN A 108 11.82 -1.20 -12.20
CA ASN A 108 10.76 -0.25 -11.84
C ASN A 108 9.75 -0.17 -12.99
N LEU A 109 8.58 -0.77 -12.80
CA LEU A 109 7.50 -0.81 -13.79
C LEU A 109 6.17 -0.41 -13.12
N ASN A 110 5.30 0.27 -13.87
CA ASN A 110 3.92 0.42 -13.45
C ASN A 110 3.19 -0.94 -13.47
N TYR A 111 2.04 -1.03 -12.86
CA TYR A 111 1.31 -2.29 -12.72
C TYR A 111 0.91 -2.93 -14.06
N ALA A 112 0.51 -2.12 -15.04
CA ALA A 112 0.10 -2.62 -16.36
C ALA A 112 1.29 -3.21 -17.13
N ASP A 113 2.44 -2.51 -17.13
CA ASP A 113 3.65 -2.99 -17.77
C ASP A 113 4.24 -4.20 -17.05
N ALA A 114 4.20 -4.23 -15.70
CA ALA A 114 4.63 -5.39 -14.91
C ALA A 114 3.79 -6.63 -15.25
N ALA A 115 2.46 -6.51 -15.28
CA ALA A 115 1.56 -7.60 -15.65
C ALA A 115 1.85 -8.11 -17.07
N LYS A 116 2.01 -7.21 -18.04
CA LYS A 116 2.31 -7.54 -19.43
C LYS A 116 3.67 -8.24 -19.58
N GLN A 117 4.73 -7.71 -18.91
CA GLN A 117 6.07 -8.31 -18.98
C GLN A 117 6.11 -9.68 -18.27
N LEU A 118 5.35 -9.87 -17.19
CA LEU A 118 5.22 -11.16 -16.51
C LEU A 118 4.52 -12.17 -17.42
N GLN A 119 3.42 -11.78 -18.06
CA GLN A 119 2.70 -12.59 -19.04
C GLN A 119 3.63 -13.06 -20.18
N ASN A 120 4.44 -12.17 -20.72
CA ASN A 120 5.37 -12.45 -21.80
C ASN A 120 6.62 -13.24 -21.37
N GLY A 121 6.87 -13.41 -20.05
CA GLY A 121 8.09 -14.03 -19.54
C GLY A 121 9.33 -13.14 -19.62
N GLU A 122 9.16 -11.84 -19.73
CA GLU A 122 10.26 -10.85 -19.76
C GLU A 122 10.74 -10.49 -18.34
N ILE A 123 9.93 -10.80 -17.33
CA ILE A 123 10.25 -10.80 -15.90
C ILE A 123 9.78 -12.11 -15.26
N ASP A 124 10.41 -12.49 -14.15
CA ASP A 124 10.14 -13.74 -13.45
C ASP A 124 9.06 -13.58 -12.38
N ALA A 125 9.00 -12.41 -11.74
CA ALA A 125 8.04 -12.08 -10.69
C ALA A 125 7.66 -10.58 -10.72
N ALA A 126 6.51 -10.26 -10.14
CA ALA A 126 6.06 -8.89 -9.95
C ALA A 126 5.45 -8.69 -8.56
N PHE A 127 5.84 -7.59 -7.90
CA PHE A 127 5.20 -7.11 -6.68
C PHE A 127 4.09 -6.12 -7.02
N PHE A 128 2.94 -6.28 -6.34
CA PHE A 128 1.82 -5.37 -6.39
C PHE A 128 1.33 -5.14 -4.96
N THR A 129 1.31 -3.91 -4.49
CA THR A 129 0.67 -3.54 -3.22
C THR A 129 -0.63 -2.83 -3.54
N LEU A 130 -1.75 -3.54 -3.37
CA LEU A 130 -3.08 -3.08 -3.81
C LEU A 130 -4.18 -3.85 -3.09
N GLY A 131 -5.42 -3.36 -3.22
CA GLY A 131 -6.59 -4.04 -2.67
C GLY A 131 -6.81 -5.44 -3.26
N LEU A 132 -7.51 -6.28 -2.52
CA LEU A 132 -7.95 -7.58 -3.03
C LEU A 132 -8.88 -7.40 -4.24
N ASN A 133 -8.92 -8.37 -5.14
CA ASN A 133 -9.68 -8.35 -6.39
C ASN A 133 -9.29 -7.20 -7.34
N ALA A 134 -8.07 -6.67 -7.22
CA ALA A 134 -7.62 -5.61 -8.10
C ALA A 134 -7.59 -6.06 -9.56
N THR A 135 -8.20 -5.24 -10.42
CA THR A 135 -8.41 -5.54 -11.84
C THR A 135 -7.15 -5.98 -12.58
N VAL A 136 -5.99 -5.38 -12.26
CA VAL A 136 -4.73 -5.71 -12.95
C VAL A 136 -4.29 -7.16 -12.71
N VAL A 137 -4.43 -7.67 -11.48
CA VAL A 137 -4.07 -9.07 -11.15
C VAL A 137 -5.18 -10.02 -11.63
N GLU A 138 -6.45 -9.60 -11.52
CA GLU A 138 -7.57 -10.35 -12.03
C GLU A 138 -7.46 -10.58 -13.55
N GLU A 139 -7.23 -9.53 -14.34
CA GLU A 139 -7.04 -9.63 -15.78
C GLU A 139 -5.81 -10.45 -16.15
N LEU A 140 -4.68 -10.25 -15.45
CA LEU A 140 -3.49 -11.07 -15.64
C LEU A 140 -3.80 -12.56 -15.43
N SER A 141 -4.54 -12.92 -14.36
CA SER A 141 -4.91 -14.31 -14.06
C SER A 141 -5.85 -14.95 -15.08
N LYS A 142 -6.57 -14.15 -15.86
CA LYS A 142 -7.41 -14.62 -16.98
C LYS A 142 -6.59 -14.83 -18.26
N GLN A 143 -5.48 -14.10 -18.42
CA GLN A 143 -4.66 -14.10 -19.63
C GLN A 143 -3.51 -15.10 -19.57
N CYS A 144 -2.98 -15.39 -18.38
CA CYS A 144 -2.00 -16.45 -18.17
C CYS A 144 -2.17 -17.08 -16.78
N ASP A 145 -1.81 -18.35 -16.66
CA ASP A 145 -1.82 -19.04 -15.38
C ASP A 145 -0.77 -18.46 -14.45
N ILE A 146 -1.23 -17.97 -13.31
CA ILE A 146 -0.38 -17.39 -12.26
C ILE A 146 -0.43 -18.21 -10.97
N LYS A 147 0.55 -18.00 -10.10
CA LYS A 147 0.50 -18.36 -8.68
C LYS A 147 1.00 -17.19 -7.83
N LEU A 148 0.47 -17.10 -6.63
CA LEU A 148 0.90 -16.14 -5.62
C LEU A 148 1.94 -16.79 -4.71
N ILE A 149 3.00 -16.05 -4.40
CA ILE A 149 4.02 -16.46 -3.43
C ILE A 149 3.69 -15.84 -2.08
N GLY A 150 3.58 -16.70 -1.06
CA GLY A 150 3.33 -16.27 0.31
C GLY A 150 4.59 -15.74 0.99
N ILE A 151 4.37 -15.02 2.08
CA ILE A 151 5.41 -14.53 2.99
C ILE A 151 5.31 -15.38 4.27
N ASP A 152 6.40 -16.01 4.67
CA ASP A 152 6.41 -16.89 5.84
C ASP A 152 6.28 -16.12 7.17
N ASP A 153 5.86 -16.82 8.23
CA ASP A 153 5.57 -16.21 9.53
C ASP A 153 6.78 -15.51 10.15
N ALA A 154 8.02 -15.97 9.87
CA ALA A 154 9.23 -15.37 10.40
C ALA A 154 9.50 -14.02 9.74
N ALA A 155 9.34 -13.95 8.43
CA ALA A 155 9.46 -12.71 7.66
C ALA A 155 8.32 -11.74 8.00
N VAL A 156 7.07 -12.23 8.12
CA VAL A 156 5.92 -11.42 8.57
C VAL A 156 6.22 -10.79 9.93
N LYS A 157 6.69 -11.57 10.90
CA LYS A 157 7.05 -11.06 12.24
C LYS A 157 8.15 -10.00 12.17
N LYS A 158 9.18 -10.21 11.34
CA LYS A 158 10.26 -9.24 11.15
C LYS A 158 9.75 -7.94 10.54
N LEU A 159 8.93 -8.02 9.49
CA LEU A 159 8.31 -6.87 8.82
C LEU A 159 7.43 -6.05 9.78
N LYS A 160 6.59 -6.71 10.58
CA LYS A 160 5.72 -6.04 11.57
C LYS A 160 6.50 -5.38 12.69
N ASN A 161 7.62 -5.95 13.12
CA ASN A 161 8.45 -5.38 14.17
C ASN A 161 9.27 -4.17 13.71
N THR A 162 9.60 -4.11 12.41
CA THR A 162 10.46 -3.07 11.84
C THR A 162 9.64 -1.96 11.18
N TYR A 163 8.51 -2.35 10.55
CA TYR A 163 7.68 -1.45 9.76
C TYR A 163 6.21 -1.50 10.22
N SER A 164 5.36 -0.73 9.57
CA SER A 164 3.95 -0.59 9.94
C SER A 164 3.00 -1.58 9.25
N TYR A 165 3.46 -2.80 8.98
CA TYR A 165 2.64 -3.84 8.37
C TYR A 165 1.64 -4.48 9.34
N VAL A 166 0.57 -5.02 8.76
CA VAL A 166 -0.38 -5.91 9.42
C VAL A 166 -0.38 -7.28 8.74
N ASP A 167 -0.79 -8.33 9.50
CA ASP A 167 -1.02 -9.64 8.91
C ASP A 167 -2.15 -9.57 7.88
N CYS A 168 -1.98 -10.23 6.76
CA CYS A 168 -2.99 -10.30 5.72
C CYS A 168 -3.01 -11.70 5.10
N LYS A 169 -4.18 -12.09 4.62
CA LYS A 169 -4.38 -13.31 3.86
C LYS A 169 -5.16 -12.97 2.60
N ILE A 170 -4.65 -13.42 1.47
CA ILE A 170 -5.38 -13.38 0.20
C ILE A 170 -6.23 -14.66 0.16
N PRO A 171 -7.57 -14.56 0.25
CA PRO A 171 -8.44 -15.73 0.32
C PRO A 171 -8.29 -16.60 -0.93
N LYS A 172 -8.55 -17.89 -0.77
CA LYS A 172 -8.65 -18.80 -1.93
C LYS A 172 -9.70 -18.29 -2.94
N ASN A 173 -9.45 -18.52 -4.21
CA ASN A 173 -10.33 -18.12 -5.31
C ASN A 173 -10.49 -16.59 -5.48
N THR A 174 -9.58 -15.79 -4.91
CA THR A 174 -9.53 -14.34 -5.19
C THR A 174 -9.16 -14.09 -6.66
N TYR A 175 -8.27 -14.91 -7.21
CA TYR A 175 -7.85 -14.81 -8.61
C TYR A 175 -8.06 -16.14 -9.35
N ASN A 176 -8.17 -16.08 -10.67
CA ASN A 176 -8.38 -17.27 -11.48
C ASN A 176 -7.24 -18.28 -11.28
N GLY A 177 -7.59 -19.54 -11.00
CA GLY A 177 -6.62 -20.63 -10.78
C GLY A 177 -5.90 -20.63 -9.43
N GLN A 178 -6.20 -19.70 -8.53
CA GLN A 178 -5.69 -19.69 -7.16
C GLN A 178 -6.57 -20.58 -6.26
N SER A 179 -6.12 -21.78 -5.97
CA SER A 179 -6.86 -22.79 -5.16
C SER A 179 -6.71 -22.60 -3.66
N ASP A 180 -5.62 -21.98 -3.22
CA ASP A 180 -5.21 -21.93 -1.82
C ASP A 180 -5.20 -20.49 -1.28
N GLU A 181 -5.43 -20.36 0.02
CA GLU A 181 -5.21 -19.11 0.74
C GLU A 181 -3.70 -18.80 0.79
N VAL A 182 -3.31 -17.53 0.61
CA VAL A 182 -1.91 -17.11 0.62
C VAL A 182 -1.68 -16.09 1.74
N GLY A 183 -0.81 -16.44 2.70
CA GLY A 183 -0.38 -15.53 3.76
C GLY A 183 0.55 -14.44 3.21
N THR A 184 0.31 -13.19 3.60
CA THR A 184 1.11 -12.03 3.20
C THR A 184 1.06 -10.95 4.27
N VAL A 185 1.61 -9.79 3.98
CA VAL A 185 1.46 -8.57 4.78
C VAL A 185 0.67 -7.52 4.01
N ALA A 186 0.12 -6.55 4.73
CA ALA A 186 -0.62 -5.46 4.14
C ALA A 186 -0.31 -4.13 4.82
N VAL A 187 -0.60 -3.05 4.11
CA VAL A 187 -0.58 -1.68 4.58
C VAL A 187 -1.96 -1.06 4.41
N LYS A 188 -2.21 0.06 5.07
CA LYS A 188 -3.47 0.79 4.94
C LYS A 188 -3.31 1.96 4.00
N ALA A 189 -4.22 2.13 3.05
CA ALA A 189 -4.36 3.35 2.29
C ALA A 189 -5.04 4.41 3.17
N VAL A 190 -4.48 5.62 3.21
CA VAL A 190 -4.95 6.74 4.02
C VAL A 190 -5.11 7.97 3.13
N LEU A 191 -6.25 8.61 3.22
CA LEU A 191 -6.43 9.96 2.68
C LEU A 191 -5.74 10.94 3.60
N ILE A 192 -4.78 11.67 3.08
CA ILE A 192 -4.07 12.76 3.77
C ILE A 192 -4.29 14.08 3.05
N VAL A 193 -4.22 15.17 3.78
CA VAL A 193 -4.41 16.52 3.25
C VAL A 193 -3.28 17.44 3.68
N ASN A 194 -3.08 18.51 2.91
CA ASN A 194 -2.18 19.58 3.27
C ASN A 194 -2.77 20.41 4.43
N ASP A 195 -1.96 20.75 5.45
CA ASP A 195 -2.38 21.45 6.66
C ASP A 195 -2.80 22.91 6.44
N ARG A 196 -2.61 23.44 5.21
CA ARG A 196 -3.13 24.77 4.83
C ARG A 196 -4.65 24.80 4.58
N LEU A 197 -5.29 23.62 4.43
CA LEU A 197 -6.74 23.54 4.32
C LEU A 197 -7.38 23.91 5.66
N SER A 198 -8.52 24.63 5.60
CA SER A 198 -9.24 25.00 6.82
C SER A 198 -9.92 23.81 7.48
N ASP A 199 -10.12 23.88 8.80
CA ASP A 199 -10.83 22.85 9.57
C ASP A 199 -12.22 22.57 8.97
N GLU A 200 -12.95 23.61 8.52
CA GLU A 200 -14.24 23.47 7.87
C GLU A 200 -14.17 22.68 6.56
N GLN A 201 -13.17 22.97 5.71
CA GLN A 201 -12.97 22.24 4.45
C GLN A 201 -12.68 20.78 4.69
N VAL A 202 -11.78 20.46 5.64
CA VAL A 202 -11.40 19.08 5.93
C VAL A 202 -12.51 18.33 6.63
N LYS A 203 -13.26 18.96 7.54
CA LYS A 203 -14.45 18.38 8.16
C LYS A 203 -15.50 18.01 7.10
N LYS A 204 -15.74 18.91 6.14
CA LYS A 204 -16.66 18.65 5.02
C LYS A 204 -16.16 17.53 4.11
N LEU A 205 -14.86 17.49 3.80
CA LEU A 205 -14.25 16.41 3.05
C LEU A 205 -14.42 15.06 3.77
N THR A 206 -14.15 15.02 5.08
CA THR A 206 -14.34 13.81 5.89
C THR A 206 -15.80 13.35 5.83
N GLN A 207 -16.76 14.24 6.01
CA GLN A 207 -18.17 13.93 5.87
C GLN A 207 -18.50 13.35 4.50
N LEU A 208 -18.01 13.96 3.40
CA LEU A 208 -18.28 13.50 2.04
C LEU A 208 -17.74 12.08 1.79
N VAL A 209 -16.59 11.73 2.34
CA VAL A 209 -16.06 10.35 2.23
C VAL A 209 -17.00 9.35 2.88
N PHE A 210 -17.50 9.63 4.10
CA PHE A 210 -18.43 8.72 4.78
C PHE A 210 -19.82 8.69 4.13
N ASP A 211 -20.34 9.84 3.67
CA ASP A 211 -21.63 9.92 2.99
C ASP A 211 -21.65 9.13 1.67
N ASN A 212 -20.49 8.96 1.04
CA ASN A 212 -20.33 8.24 -0.24
C ASN A 212 -19.53 6.91 -0.10
N ALA A 213 -19.38 6.38 1.11
CA ALA A 213 -18.57 5.18 1.34
C ALA A 213 -19.01 3.96 0.50
N GLN A 214 -20.34 3.78 0.32
CA GLN A 214 -20.87 2.70 -0.51
C GLN A 214 -20.55 2.88 -2.00
N GLU A 215 -20.61 4.11 -2.52
CA GLU A 215 -20.28 4.40 -3.92
C GLU A 215 -18.76 4.22 -4.16
N LEU A 216 -17.93 4.63 -3.22
CA LEU A 216 -16.50 4.39 -3.24
C LEU A 216 -16.20 2.88 -3.28
N GLN A 217 -16.89 2.06 -2.51
CA GLN A 217 -16.75 0.61 -2.53
C GLN A 217 -17.08 0.00 -3.89
N LEU A 218 -18.09 0.53 -4.60
CA LEU A 218 -18.48 0.03 -5.91
C LEU A 218 -17.56 0.48 -7.05
N THR A 219 -16.89 1.62 -6.89
CA THR A 219 -16.04 2.21 -7.93
C THR A 219 -14.57 1.84 -7.82
N VAL A 220 -14.10 1.49 -6.63
CA VAL A 220 -12.72 1.05 -6.41
C VAL A 220 -12.71 -0.47 -6.40
N SER A 221 -11.87 -1.09 -7.25
CA SER A 221 -11.63 -2.55 -7.27
C SER A 221 -10.85 -3.00 -6.03
N ALA A 222 -11.31 -2.61 -4.85
CA ALA A 222 -10.73 -2.97 -3.56
C ALA A 222 -11.88 -3.24 -2.60
N ASP A 223 -11.64 -4.09 -1.61
CA ASP A 223 -12.59 -4.31 -0.52
C ASP A 223 -12.57 -3.10 0.41
N VAL A 224 -13.31 -2.06 0.02
CA VAL A 224 -13.41 -0.78 0.72
C VAL A 224 -14.50 -0.90 1.78
N ASP A 225 -14.09 -1.03 3.04
CA ASP A 225 -15.01 -1.05 4.19
C ASP A 225 -14.68 0.16 5.09
N ILE A 226 -15.26 1.32 4.77
CA ILE A 226 -15.07 2.57 5.50
C ILE A 226 -16.13 2.68 6.59
N THR A 227 -15.80 2.22 7.80
CA THR A 227 -16.56 2.54 9.03
C THR A 227 -15.77 3.54 9.87
N LEU A 228 -16.43 4.18 10.84
CA LEU A 228 -15.78 5.16 11.70
C LEU A 228 -14.58 4.55 12.45
N GLU A 229 -14.74 3.33 12.96
CA GLU A 229 -13.70 2.61 13.72
C GLU A 229 -12.53 2.23 12.79
N LYS A 230 -12.83 1.65 11.63
CA LYS A 230 -11.81 1.26 10.66
C LYS A 230 -11.07 2.44 10.05
N ALA A 231 -11.74 3.58 9.94
CA ALA A 231 -11.15 4.78 9.38
C ALA A 231 -10.05 5.42 10.23
N VAL A 232 -10.00 5.09 11.51
CA VAL A 232 -8.96 5.60 12.43
C VAL A 232 -7.94 4.53 12.80
N GLU A 233 -8.29 3.25 12.61
CA GLU A 233 -7.42 2.13 12.93
C GLU A 233 -6.22 2.06 11.97
N GLY A 234 -5.00 1.90 12.52
CA GLY A 234 -3.77 1.77 11.77
C GLY A 234 -3.23 3.06 11.14
N VAL A 235 -3.90 4.20 11.36
CA VAL A 235 -3.39 5.53 10.99
C VAL A 235 -2.40 6.00 12.05
N LYS A 236 -1.14 6.23 11.67
CA LYS A 236 -0.04 6.50 12.61
C LYS A 236 0.45 7.94 12.62
N ILE A 237 0.00 8.77 11.70
CA ILE A 237 0.25 10.21 11.70
C ILE A 237 -0.92 10.96 12.35
N PRO A 238 -0.71 12.18 12.84
CA PRO A 238 -1.78 12.98 13.40
C PRO A 238 -2.91 13.25 12.40
N PHE A 239 -4.14 13.31 12.90
CA PHE A 239 -5.31 13.72 12.11
C PHE A 239 -5.40 15.25 12.02
N HIS A 240 -5.90 15.73 10.89
CA HIS A 240 -6.26 17.15 10.74
C HIS A 240 -7.36 17.53 11.73
N LYS A 241 -7.31 18.76 12.28
CA LYS A 241 -8.28 19.23 13.27
C LYS A 241 -9.72 19.11 12.79
N GLY A 242 -10.01 19.48 11.54
CA GLY A 242 -11.34 19.33 10.95
C GLY A 242 -11.81 17.88 10.86
N ALA A 243 -10.93 16.93 10.56
CA ALA A 243 -11.27 15.51 10.61
C ALA A 243 -11.52 15.05 12.06
N ALA A 244 -10.67 15.47 12.99
CA ALA A 244 -10.83 15.16 14.43
C ALA A 244 -12.16 15.66 14.99
N GLU A 245 -12.62 16.86 14.60
CA GLU A 245 -13.94 17.37 14.97
C GLU A 245 -15.06 16.47 14.47
N TYR A 246 -15.00 16.04 13.19
CA TYR A 246 -15.99 15.11 12.62
C TYR A 246 -16.08 13.80 13.40
N TYR A 247 -14.93 13.20 13.76
CA TYR A 247 -14.86 11.98 14.58
C TYR A 247 -15.36 12.20 16.00
N SER A 248 -14.97 13.31 16.65
CA SER A 248 -15.38 13.65 18.01
C SER A 248 -16.91 13.79 18.15
N GLU A 249 -17.58 14.40 17.17
CA GLU A 249 -19.05 14.48 17.13
C GLU A 249 -19.74 13.11 17.07
N ARG A 250 -18.98 12.05 16.72
CA ARG A 250 -19.44 10.66 16.62
C ARG A 250 -18.85 9.73 17.68
N GLY A 251 -18.25 10.34 18.71
CA GLY A 251 -17.75 9.62 19.89
C GLY A 251 -16.37 8.98 19.71
N ILE A 252 -15.64 9.29 18.64
CA ILE A 252 -14.28 8.78 18.40
C ILE A 252 -13.26 9.91 18.63
N THR A 253 -12.27 9.64 19.49
CA THR A 253 -11.16 10.56 19.73
C THR A 253 -9.93 10.14 18.94
N VAL A 254 -9.33 11.04 18.18
CA VAL A 254 -8.10 10.84 17.43
C VAL A 254 -7.02 11.84 17.84
N LYS A 255 -5.76 11.49 17.63
CA LYS A 255 -4.63 12.38 17.92
C LYS A 255 -4.50 13.41 16.80
N THR A 256 -4.45 14.70 17.15
CA THR A 256 -4.18 15.80 16.21
C THR A 256 -2.73 16.27 16.30
N ALA A 257 -2.24 16.91 15.22
CA ALA A 257 -1.07 17.77 15.32
C ALA A 257 -1.37 18.91 16.32
N GLY A 258 -0.43 19.20 17.18
CA GLY A 258 -0.58 20.19 18.25
C GLY A 258 -0.70 21.62 17.73
#